data_dfc55394d973979b88980ecafac178ce
#
_entry.id   dfc55394d973979b88980ecafac178ce
#
_cell.length_a   1.000
_cell.length_b   1.000
_cell.length_c   1.000
_cell.angle_alpha   90.00
_cell.angle_beta   90.00
_cell.angle_gamma   90.00
#
_symmetry.space_group_name_H-M   'P 1'
#
loop_
_entity.id
_entity.type
_entity.pdbx_description
1 polymer ?
#
loop_
_entity_poly.entity_id
_entity_poly.type
_entity_poly.pdbx_seq_one_letter_code
_entity_poly.pdbx_strand_id
1 'polypeptide(L)'
;IFNSKMEVQSQFEELAAQYAEETGVGVEVYYNSDTVSAHLATRYSANDPYTISMVDPKDIYSLAADHAIDLSDQSWVNETDYAIGVDGQINGFPTCLEARGVIYNADAIEAITGETFNPDDYKTLDSFKELLEKLKEGGMETPTGIMKEDWSLAAHFLAEVYEQQPDVEAFVSSLYEGTADLANNEKFNSLMDFFDVMMENNYAKDSA
;
A
#
# COMPACT_ATOMS: atom_id res chain seq x y z
N ILE A 1 13.37 15.90 9.81
CA ILE A 1 12.49 15.07 8.96
C ILE A 1 11.68 14.14 9.84
N PHE A 2 10.37 14.08 9.64
CA PHE A 2 9.53 13.02 10.19
C PHE A 2 9.49 11.85 9.21
N ASN A 3 9.86 10.67 9.70
CA ASN A 3 9.81 9.41 8.96
C ASN A 3 8.68 8.54 9.53
N SER A 4 7.75 8.08 8.69
CA SER A 4 6.67 7.16 9.05
C SER A 4 6.99 5.69 8.78
N LYS A 5 8.18 5.39 8.22
CA LYS A 5 8.62 4.05 7.81
C LYS A 5 9.84 3.61 8.62
N MET A 6 9.63 2.77 9.63
CA MET A 6 10.71 2.28 10.51
C MET A 6 11.80 1.52 9.75
N GLU A 7 11.41 0.79 8.72
CA GLU A 7 12.29 -0.06 7.93
C GLU A 7 13.39 0.69 7.17
N VAL A 8 13.24 1.99 6.97
CA VAL A 8 14.23 2.85 6.29
C VAL A 8 14.88 3.89 7.23
N GLN A 9 14.65 3.80 8.54
CA GLN A 9 15.16 4.78 9.51
C GLN A 9 16.68 4.92 9.45
N SER A 10 17.41 3.80 9.46
CA SER A 10 18.88 3.83 9.44
C SER A 10 19.44 4.41 8.15
N GLN A 11 18.81 4.12 7.00
CA GLN A 11 19.23 4.67 5.72
C GLN A 11 19.02 6.19 5.67
N PHE A 12 17.91 6.69 6.21
CA PHE A 12 17.68 8.13 6.30
C PHE A 12 18.66 8.82 7.25
N GLU A 13 19.05 8.19 8.37
CA GLU A 13 20.05 8.72 9.28
C GLU A 13 21.44 8.80 8.63
N GLU A 14 21.82 7.77 7.83
CA GLU A 14 23.06 7.78 7.05
C GLU A 14 23.07 8.89 5.99
N LEU A 15 21.98 9.04 5.24
CA LEU A 15 21.83 10.10 4.25
C LEU A 15 21.82 11.50 4.90
N ALA A 16 21.18 11.65 6.06
CA ALA A 16 21.18 12.90 6.82
C ALA A 16 22.60 13.28 7.27
N ALA A 17 23.40 12.31 7.73
CA ALA A 17 24.80 12.52 8.11
C ALA A 17 25.65 12.92 6.89
N GLN A 18 25.49 12.25 5.77
CA GLN A 18 26.20 12.58 4.52
C GLN A 18 25.82 14.00 4.04
N TYR A 19 24.54 14.33 4.04
CA TYR A 19 24.08 15.67 3.66
C TYR A 19 24.64 16.77 4.57
N ALA A 20 24.71 16.50 5.87
CA ALA A 20 25.29 17.43 6.82
C ALA A 20 26.80 17.65 6.58
N GLU A 21 27.54 16.60 6.22
CA GLU A 21 28.96 16.69 5.87
C GLU A 21 29.18 17.50 4.59
N GLU A 22 28.35 17.29 3.57
CA GLU A 22 28.46 17.94 2.27
C GLU A 22 28.03 19.43 2.29
N THR A 23 27.02 19.76 3.08
CA THR A 23 26.36 21.08 3.03
C THR A 23 26.57 21.94 4.28
N GLY A 24 26.98 21.33 5.39
CA GLY A 24 27.00 21.98 6.70
C GLY A 24 25.63 22.13 7.36
N VAL A 25 24.57 21.57 6.76
CA VAL A 25 23.20 21.64 7.30
C VAL A 25 22.88 20.36 8.04
N GLY A 26 22.69 20.45 9.37
CA GLY A 26 22.27 19.34 10.20
C GLY A 26 20.82 18.91 9.89
N VAL A 27 20.61 17.60 9.77
CA VAL A 27 19.29 17.00 9.57
C VAL A 27 19.06 15.94 10.64
N GLU A 28 17.98 16.07 11.38
CA GLU A 28 17.52 15.05 12.33
C GLU A 28 16.38 14.25 11.69
N VAL A 29 16.45 12.93 11.77
CA VAL A 29 15.42 12.02 11.31
C VAL A 29 14.69 11.46 12.53
N TYR A 30 13.41 11.73 12.61
CA TYR A 30 12.55 11.33 13.71
C TYR A 30 11.50 10.32 13.24
N TYR A 31 11.44 9.18 13.92
CA TYR A 31 10.42 8.15 13.71
C TYR A 31 9.43 8.12 14.87
N ASN A 32 8.15 7.90 14.56
CA ASN A 32 7.11 7.63 15.54
C ASN A 32 6.14 6.56 14.98
N SER A 33 5.71 5.65 15.85
CA SER A 33 4.79 4.57 15.51
C SER A 33 3.30 4.93 15.70
N ASP A 34 3.00 6.14 16.18
CA ASP A 34 1.62 6.60 16.32
C ASP A 34 0.96 6.83 14.97
N THR A 35 -0.35 6.99 14.97
CA THR A 35 -1.08 7.41 13.77
C THR A 35 -0.52 8.73 13.26
N VAL A 36 -0.04 8.76 12.03
CA VAL A 36 0.68 9.90 11.42
C VAL A 36 -0.11 11.21 11.56
N SER A 37 -1.38 11.22 11.18
CA SER A 37 -2.23 12.42 11.27
C SER A 37 -2.37 12.96 12.71
N ALA A 38 -2.55 12.08 13.70
CA ALA A 38 -2.68 12.48 15.10
C ALA A 38 -1.35 13.03 15.65
N HIS A 39 -0.23 12.39 15.28
CA HIS A 39 1.10 12.85 15.66
C HIS A 39 1.39 14.25 15.08
N LEU A 40 1.17 14.44 13.78
CA LEU A 40 1.38 15.73 13.12
C LEU A 40 0.46 16.82 13.66
N ALA A 41 -0.81 16.53 13.90
CA ALA A 41 -1.75 17.48 14.51
C ALA A 41 -1.26 17.96 15.88
N THR A 42 -0.67 17.07 16.69
CA THR A 42 -0.08 17.44 17.98
C THR A 42 1.11 18.39 17.80
N ARG A 43 1.98 18.12 16.83
CA ARG A 43 3.14 18.98 16.51
C ARG A 43 2.71 20.36 16.01
N TYR A 44 1.72 20.42 15.11
CA TYR A 44 1.16 21.68 14.63
C TYR A 44 0.52 22.50 15.76
N SER A 45 -0.23 21.84 16.64
CA SER A 45 -0.84 22.51 17.81
C SER A 45 0.17 23.06 18.79
N ALA A 46 1.34 22.43 18.90
CA ALA A 46 2.47 22.88 19.71
C ALA A 46 3.31 23.98 19.02
N ASN A 47 2.97 24.38 17.79
CA ASN A 47 3.76 25.27 16.94
C ASN A 47 5.21 24.80 16.75
N ASP A 48 5.38 23.48 16.61
CA ASP A 48 6.66 22.79 16.47
C ASP A 48 6.60 21.75 15.33
N PRO A 49 6.29 22.19 14.08
CA PRO A 49 6.16 21.28 12.93
C PRO A 49 7.54 20.76 12.50
N TYR A 50 7.52 19.60 11.83
CA TYR A 50 8.69 19.14 11.08
C TYR A 50 8.89 19.98 9.80
N THR A 51 10.13 20.13 9.38
CA THR A 51 10.47 20.78 8.11
C THR A 51 9.98 19.95 6.91
N ILE A 52 10.13 18.64 7.01
CA ILE A 52 9.67 17.66 5.99
C ILE A 52 8.98 16.52 6.73
N SER A 53 7.86 16.06 6.22
CA SER A 53 7.15 14.91 6.78
C SER A 53 6.89 13.87 5.68
N MET A 54 7.29 12.63 5.93
CA MET A 54 6.89 11.50 5.12
C MET A 54 5.50 11.03 5.58
N VAL A 55 4.54 11.06 4.68
CA VAL A 55 3.13 10.82 4.96
C VAL A 55 2.46 10.06 3.81
N ASP A 56 1.31 9.46 4.07
CA ASP A 56 0.48 8.89 3.02
C ASP A 56 -0.30 9.98 2.27
N PRO A 57 -0.74 9.75 1.02
CA PRO A 57 -1.54 10.71 0.26
C PRO A 57 -2.76 11.25 1.01
N LYS A 58 -3.46 10.42 1.79
CA LYS A 58 -4.61 10.83 2.61
C LYS A 58 -4.27 11.93 3.62
N ASP A 59 -3.05 11.88 4.18
CA ASP A 59 -2.59 12.87 5.15
C ASP A 59 -2.27 14.20 4.45
N ILE A 60 -1.78 14.16 3.20
CA ILE A 60 -1.61 15.37 2.37
C ILE A 60 -2.96 16.04 2.14
N TYR A 61 -3.98 15.29 1.73
CA TYR A 61 -5.34 15.85 1.53
C TYR A 61 -5.91 16.51 2.79
N SER A 62 -5.60 15.98 3.97
CA SER A 62 -6.07 16.54 5.23
C SER A 62 -5.25 17.71 5.76
N LEU A 63 -3.97 17.84 5.36
CA LEU A 63 -3.03 18.80 5.93
C LEU A 63 -2.66 19.94 4.97
N ALA A 64 -2.84 19.76 3.66
CA ALA A 64 -2.30 20.65 2.64
C ALA A 64 -2.78 22.10 2.78
N ALA A 65 -4.07 22.29 3.03
CA ALA A 65 -4.67 23.63 3.07
C ALA A 65 -4.02 24.57 4.12
N ASP A 66 -3.62 24.00 5.26
CA ASP A 66 -3.14 24.79 6.41
C ASP A 66 -1.63 24.64 6.67
N HIS A 67 -1.00 23.58 6.15
CA HIS A 67 0.33 23.16 6.62
C HIS A 67 1.34 22.82 5.53
N ALA A 68 0.90 22.50 4.31
CA ALA A 68 1.80 22.16 3.22
C ALA A 68 2.08 23.38 2.32
N ILE A 69 3.30 23.45 1.83
CA ILE A 69 3.67 24.47 0.83
C ILE A 69 3.34 24.00 -0.58
N ASP A 70 3.18 24.94 -1.50
CA ASP A 70 3.07 24.64 -2.92
C ASP A 70 4.46 24.31 -3.49
N LEU A 71 4.59 23.13 -4.10
CA LEU A 71 5.80 22.59 -4.73
C LEU A 71 5.71 22.63 -6.26
N SER A 72 4.71 23.27 -6.84
CA SER A 72 4.43 23.25 -8.28
C SER A 72 5.57 23.80 -9.14
N ASP A 73 6.43 24.65 -8.57
CA ASP A 73 7.60 25.24 -9.24
C ASP A 73 8.85 24.35 -9.20
N GLN A 74 8.81 23.22 -8.51
CA GLN A 74 9.94 22.34 -8.39
C GLN A 74 10.20 21.56 -9.68
N SER A 75 11.48 21.39 -10.05
CA SER A 75 11.88 20.78 -11.32
C SER A 75 11.39 19.33 -11.48
N TRP A 76 11.35 18.56 -10.39
CA TRP A 76 10.94 17.16 -10.39
C TRP A 76 9.46 16.93 -10.72
N VAL A 77 8.60 17.98 -10.58
CA VAL A 77 7.14 17.84 -10.83
C VAL A 77 6.84 17.33 -12.22
N ASN A 78 7.67 17.70 -13.21
CA ASN A 78 7.50 17.26 -14.59
C ASN A 78 8.18 15.89 -14.90
N GLU A 79 8.81 15.28 -13.92
CA GLU A 79 9.53 14.01 -14.07
C GLU A 79 8.72 12.81 -13.54
N THR A 80 7.52 13.05 -13.01
CA THR A 80 6.65 12.02 -12.44
C THR A 80 5.17 12.32 -12.68
N ASP A 81 4.39 11.27 -12.91
CA ASP A 81 2.92 11.34 -12.98
C ASP A 81 2.25 11.13 -11.61
N TYR A 82 3.05 10.98 -10.54
CA TYR A 82 2.57 10.58 -9.21
C TYR A 82 2.70 11.68 -8.15
N ALA A 83 2.97 12.91 -8.57
CA ALA A 83 2.95 14.04 -7.65
C ALA A 83 1.55 14.21 -7.04
N ILE A 84 1.49 14.42 -5.71
CA ILE A 84 0.22 14.58 -5.01
C ILE A 84 -0.14 16.06 -4.89
N GLY A 85 -1.33 16.41 -5.36
CA GLY A 85 -1.81 17.77 -5.36
C GLY A 85 -3.20 17.93 -4.76
N VAL A 86 -3.45 19.14 -4.23
CA VAL A 86 -4.74 19.58 -3.70
C VAL A 86 -5.06 20.95 -4.24
N ASP A 87 -6.29 21.17 -4.71
CA ASP A 87 -6.79 22.44 -5.23
C ASP A 87 -5.90 23.11 -6.30
N GLY A 88 -5.26 22.29 -7.15
CA GLY A 88 -4.41 22.74 -8.25
C GLY A 88 -2.96 23.09 -7.87
N GLN A 89 -2.57 22.86 -6.63
CA GLN A 89 -1.19 22.97 -6.15
C GLN A 89 -0.59 21.55 -5.97
N ILE A 90 0.72 21.41 -6.11
CA ILE A 90 1.45 20.18 -5.77
C ILE A 90 1.96 20.33 -4.34
N ASN A 91 1.57 19.40 -3.47
CA ASN A 91 1.89 19.45 -2.04
C ASN A 91 2.70 18.26 -1.54
N GLY A 92 2.89 17.24 -2.38
CA GLY A 92 3.62 16.03 -2.02
C GLY A 92 4.56 15.53 -3.10
N PHE A 93 5.81 15.27 -2.70
CA PHE A 93 6.80 14.58 -3.51
C PHE A 93 6.64 13.06 -3.33
N PRO A 94 6.49 12.26 -4.40
CA PRO A 94 6.39 10.81 -4.30
C PRO A 94 7.76 10.21 -3.98
N THR A 95 7.90 9.60 -2.79
CA THR A 95 9.15 8.96 -2.39
C THR A 95 9.27 7.53 -2.90
N CYS A 96 8.17 6.83 -3.08
CA CYS A 96 8.10 5.47 -3.63
C CYS A 96 6.74 5.21 -4.25
N LEU A 97 6.70 4.20 -5.12
CA LEU A 97 5.47 3.60 -5.63
C LEU A 97 5.37 2.18 -5.09
N GLU A 98 4.22 1.86 -4.58
CA GLU A 98 3.91 0.53 -4.07
C GLU A 98 2.87 -0.14 -4.99
N ALA A 99 3.07 -1.42 -5.28
CA ALA A 99 2.12 -2.22 -6.04
C ALA A 99 1.49 -3.28 -5.15
N ARG A 100 0.25 -3.61 -5.43
CA ARG A 100 -0.45 -4.72 -4.77
C ARG A 100 -0.49 -5.92 -5.68
N GLY A 101 -0.45 -7.12 -5.08
CA GLY A 101 -0.51 -8.36 -5.82
C GLY A 101 -0.30 -9.56 -4.91
N VAL A 102 -0.37 -10.73 -5.51
CA VAL A 102 -0.02 -11.98 -4.82
C VAL A 102 1.50 -12.12 -4.79
N ILE A 103 2.07 -12.16 -3.59
CA ILE A 103 3.49 -12.45 -3.39
C ILE A 103 3.67 -13.97 -3.38
N TYR A 104 4.68 -14.45 -4.06
CA TYR A 104 4.94 -15.89 -4.16
C TYR A 104 6.43 -16.22 -3.92
N ASN A 105 6.67 -17.43 -3.46
CA ASN A 105 8.01 -18.00 -3.33
C ASN A 105 8.25 -18.96 -4.51
N ALA A 106 8.92 -18.49 -5.55
CA ALA A 106 9.19 -19.27 -6.75
C ALA A 106 9.99 -20.54 -6.44
N ASP A 107 11.04 -20.43 -5.63
CA ASP A 107 11.89 -21.58 -5.28
C ASP A 107 11.11 -22.70 -4.59
N ALA A 108 10.17 -22.34 -3.71
CA ALA A 108 9.33 -23.32 -3.03
C ALA A 108 8.34 -24.00 -4.00
N ILE A 109 7.76 -23.25 -4.92
CA ILE A 109 6.87 -23.76 -5.96
C ILE A 109 7.64 -24.72 -6.89
N GLU A 110 8.79 -24.30 -7.39
CA GLU A 110 9.65 -25.10 -8.28
C GLU A 110 10.16 -26.37 -7.61
N ALA A 111 10.52 -26.30 -6.33
CA ALA A 111 10.96 -27.47 -5.58
C ALA A 111 9.88 -28.55 -5.45
N ILE A 112 8.61 -28.15 -5.44
CA ILE A 112 7.47 -29.06 -5.33
C ILE A 112 7.02 -29.55 -6.70
N THR A 113 6.87 -28.64 -7.66
CA THR A 113 6.34 -28.98 -8.99
C THR A 113 7.39 -29.62 -9.92
N GLY A 114 8.68 -29.36 -9.66
CA GLY A 114 9.78 -29.75 -10.54
C GLY A 114 9.86 -28.98 -11.85
N GLU A 115 9.09 -27.89 -11.99
CA GLU A 115 8.99 -27.05 -13.18
C GLU A 115 9.39 -25.61 -12.84
N THR A 116 9.96 -24.90 -13.79
CA THR A 116 10.23 -23.45 -13.63
C THR A 116 8.91 -22.71 -13.51
N PHE A 117 8.78 -21.91 -12.44
CA PHE A 117 7.56 -21.18 -12.16
C PHE A 117 7.46 -19.91 -13.02
N ASN A 118 6.35 -19.79 -13.73
CA ASN A 118 6.00 -18.58 -14.46
C ASN A 118 4.62 -18.08 -14.01
N PRO A 119 4.51 -16.91 -13.34
CA PRO A 119 3.24 -16.39 -12.85
C PRO A 119 2.23 -16.10 -13.97
N ASP A 120 2.71 -15.89 -15.20
CA ASP A 120 1.85 -15.63 -16.36
C ASP A 120 0.96 -16.83 -16.75
N ASP A 121 1.31 -18.02 -16.31
CA ASP A 121 0.52 -19.22 -16.56
C ASP A 121 -0.67 -19.35 -15.59
N TYR A 122 -0.74 -18.51 -14.54
CA TYR A 122 -1.70 -18.60 -13.46
C TYR A 122 -2.55 -17.31 -13.28
N LYS A 123 -2.93 -16.67 -14.39
CA LYS A 123 -3.65 -15.38 -14.40
C LYS A 123 -5.16 -15.49 -14.17
N THR A 124 -5.71 -16.68 -14.13
CA THR A 124 -7.14 -16.90 -13.89
C THR A 124 -7.34 -17.62 -12.56
N LEU A 125 -8.53 -17.47 -11.98
CA LEU A 125 -8.88 -18.19 -10.75
C LEU A 125 -8.76 -19.72 -10.93
N ASP A 126 -9.15 -20.24 -12.09
CA ASP A 126 -9.07 -21.67 -12.36
C ASP A 126 -7.62 -22.15 -12.45
N SER A 127 -6.75 -21.45 -13.19
CA SER A 127 -5.34 -21.82 -13.28
C SER A 127 -4.63 -21.66 -11.92
N PHE A 128 -5.04 -20.67 -11.11
CA PHE A 128 -4.53 -20.50 -9.75
C PHE A 128 -4.96 -21.70 -8.86
N LYS A 129 -6.21 -22.14 -8.95
CA LYS A 129 -6.66 -23.38 -8.25
C LYS A 129 -5.86 -24.60 -8.67
N GLU A 130 -5.58 -24.76 -9.97
CA GLU A 130 -4.74 -25.85 -10.47
C GLU A 130 -3.34 -25.82 -9.87
N LEU A 131 -2.73 -24.64 -9.70
CA LEU A 131 -1.45 -24.50 -9.01
C LEU A 131 -1.56 -24.97 -7.55
N LEU A 132 -2.59 -24.52 -6.84
CA LEU A 132 -2.76 -24.90 -5.43
C LEU A 132 -2.96 -26.41 -5.27
N GLU A 133 -3.68 -27.08 -6.17
CA GLU A 133 -3.83 -28.53 -6.16
C GLU A 133 -2.48 -29.23 -6.41
N LYS A 134 -1.69 -28.80 -7.40
CA LYS A 134 -0.34 -29.34 -7.62
C LYS A 134 0.53 -29.21 -6.37
N LEU A 135 0.49 -28.05 -5.69
CA LEU A 135 1.26 -27.83 -4.46
C LEU A 135 0.80 -28.76 -3.33
N LYS A 136 -0.51 -28.97 -3.17
CA LYS A 136 -1.06 -29.91 -2.18
C LYS A 136 -0.67 -31.35 -2.48
N GLU A 137 -0.77 -31.78 -3.73
CA GLU A 137 -0.32 -33.11 -4.17
C GLU A 137 1.18 -33.31 -3.92
N GLY A 138 1.98 -32.27 -4.03
CA GLY A 138 3.40 -32.25 -3.71
C GLY A 138 3.74 -32.14 -2.22
N GLY A 139 2.72 -32.12 -1.33
CA GLY A 139 2.88 -32.16 0.12
C GLY A 139 2.78 -30.81 0.85
N MET A 140 2.45 -29.71 0.16
CA MET A 140 2.18 -28.42 0.78
C MET A 140 0.67 -28.30 1.08
N GLU A 141 0.23 -28.78 2.25
CA GLU A 141 -1.20 -28.87 2.60
C GLU A 141 -1.92 -27.52 2.60
N THR A 142 -1.23 -26.43 2.95
CA THR A 142 -1.78 -25.09 3.07
C THR A 142 -0.91 -24.07 2.33
N PRO A 143 -1.01 -24.00 0.99
CA PRO A 143 -0.09 -23.25 0.14
C PRO A 143 -0.30 -21.73 0.10
N THR A 144 -1.32 -21.20 0.79
CA THR A 144 -1.59 -19.76 0.82
C THR A 144 -1.42 -19.16 2.20
N GLY A 145 -1.30 -17.84 2.28
CA GLY A 145 -1.23 -17.09 3.52
C GLY A 145 -1.99 -15.79 3.41
N ILE A 146 -3.06 -15.67 4.20
CA ILE A 146 -3.76 -14.42 4.49
C ILE A 146 -3.83 -14.30 6.01
N MET A 147 -3.45 -13.15 6.55
CA MET A 147 -3.51 -12.88 7.98
C MET A 147 -4.60 -11.86 8.29
N LYS A 148 -5.17 -11.96 9.49
CA LYS A 148 -6.12 -10.99 10.01
C LYS A 148 -5.41 -9.70 10.33
N GLU A 149 -5.59 -8.73 9.43
CA GLU A 149 -5.01 -7.42 9.55
C GLU A 149 -5.95 -6.42 8.90
N ASP A 150 -6.66 -5.63 9.70
CA ASP A 150 -7.77 -4.79 9.25
C ASP A 150 -7.39 -3.87 8.09
N TRP A 151 -6.23 -3.21 8.17
CA TRP A 151 -5.78 -2.29 7.12
C TRP A 151 -5.39 -3.02 5.84
N SER A 152 -4.74 -4.18 5.92
CA SER A 152 -4.38 -5.00 4.76
C SER A 152 -5.61 -5.50 4.02
N LEU A 153 -6.59 -6.03 4.75
CA LEU A 153 -7.81 -6.56 4.15
C LEU A 153 -8.71 -5.45 3.62
N ALA A 154 -8.89 -4.37 4.38
CA ALA A 154 -9.79 -3.29 3.99
C ALA A 154 -9.15 -2.33 2.98
N ALA A 155 -7.91 -1.87 3.23
CA ALA A 155 -7.29 -0.84 2.40
C ALA A 155 -6.52 -1.40 1.20
N HIS A 156 -6.01 -2.64 1.26
CA HIS A 156 -5.32 -3.24 0.14
C HIS A 156 -6.20 -4.23 -0.62
N PHE A 157 -6.73 -5.25 0.04
CA PHE A 157 -7.46 -6.29 -0.66
C PHE A 157 -8.81 -5.80 -1.21
N LEU A 158 -9.65 -5.15 -0.40
CA LEU A 158 -10.93 -4.61 -0.86
C LEU A 158 -10.79 -3.42 -1.82
N ALA A 159 -9.66 -2.69 -1.76
CA ALA A 159 -9.41 -1.59 -2.69
C ALA A 159 -9.37 -2.06 -4.16
N GLU A 160 -9.01 -3.31 -4.42
CA GLU A 160 -9.08 -3.90 -5.76
C GLU A 160 -10.48 -3.82 -6.38
N VAL A 161 -11.53 -3.91 -5.56
CA VAL A 161 -12.91 -3.72 -6.03
C VAL A 161 -13.15 -2.28 -6.47
N TYR A 162 -12.66 -1.32 -5.68
CA TYR A 162 -12.91 0.11 -5.93
C TYR A 162 -12.16 0.60 -7.17
N GLU A 163 -10.89 0.26 -7.25
CA GLU A 163 -10.00 0.69 -8.33
C GLU A 163 -10.37 0.13 -9.70
N GLN A 164 -11.07 -0.99 -9.73
CA GLN A 164 -11.53 -1.62 -10.95
C GLN A 164 -12.92 -1.15 -11.41
N GLN A 165 -13.56 -0.22 -10.69
CA GLN A 165 -14.84 0.34 -11.12
C GLN A 165 -14.65 1.33 -12.27
N PRO A 166 -15.62 1.45 -13.18
CA PRO A 166 -15.56 2.43 -14.26
C PRO A 166 -15.53 3.88 -13.80
N ASP A 167 -16.12 4.16 -12.63
CA ASP A 167 -16.15 5.46 -11.95
C ASP A 167 -15.94 5.21 -10.46
N VAL A 168 -14.70 5.42 -10.01
CA VAL A 168 -14.27 5.14 -8.63
C VAL A 168 -14.95 6.07 -7.64
N GLU A 169 -15.07 7.37 -7.97
CA GLU A 169 -15.67 8.36 -7.08
C GLU A 169 -17.16 8.08 -6.87
N ALA A 170 -17.89 7.82 -7.95
CA ALA A 170 -19.30 7.46 -7.87
C ALA A 170 -19.52 6.17 -7.08
N PHE A 171 -18.66 5.17 -7.27
CA PHE A 171 -18.74 3.92 -6.53
C PHE A 171 -18.48 4.13 -5.02
N VAL A 172 -17.41 4.84 -4.65
CA VAL A 172 -17.09 5.15 -3.25
C VAL A 172 -18.21 5.97 -2.61
N SER A 173 -18.77 6.95 -3.32
CA SER A 173 -19.94 7.72 -2.85
C SER A 173 -21.13 6.83 -2.59
N SER A 174 -21.42 5.87 -3.48
CA SER A 174 -22.51 4.92 -3.30
C SER A 174 -22.32 3.98 -2.10
N LEU A 175 -21.08 3.60 -1.78
CA LEU A 175 -20.75 2.85 -0.56
C LEU A 175 -21.03 3.69 0.69
N TYR A 176 -20.60 4.95 0.70
CA TYR A 176 -20.82 5.87 1.80
C TYR A 176 -22.30 6.14 2.04
N GLU A 177 -23.09 6.28 0.98
CA GLU A 177 -24.54 6.49 1.01
C GLU A 177 -25.33 5.21 1.30
N GLY A 178 -24.70 4.04 1.28
CA GLY A 178 -25.34 2.74 1.46
C GLY A 178 -26.24 2.33 0.27
N THR A 179 -25.97 2.86 -0.92
CA THR A 179 -26.73 2.60 -2.16
C THR A 179 -26.01 1.63 -3.12
N ALA A 180 -24.74 1.27 -2.83
CA ALA A 180 -23.99 0.33 -3.65
C ALA A 180 -24.61 -1.06 -3.65
N ASP A 181 -24.84 -1.62 -4.84
CA ASP A 181 -25.31 -3.01 -5.02
C ASP A 181 -24.10 -3.96 -5.13
N LEU A 182 -23.54 -4.33 -3.99
CA LEU A 182 -22.40 -5.24 -3.93
C LEU A 182 -22.77 -6.65 -4.37
N ALA A 183 -24.01 -7.09 -4.12
CA ALA A 183 -24.45 -8.44 -4.47
C ALA A 183 -24.42 -8.71 -5.99
N ASN A 184 -24.61 -7.68 -6.80
CA ASN A 184 -24.55 -7.76 -8.25
C ASN A 184 -23.27 -7.12 -8.84
N ASN A 185 -22.31 -6.74 -8.03
CA ASN A 185 -21.04 -6.18 -8.51
C ASN A 185 -20.08 -7.30 -8.90
N GLU A 186 -19.77 -7.41 -10.19
CA GLU A 186 -18.89 -8.48 -10.71
C GLU A 186 -17.48 -8.44 -10.11
N LYS A 187 -16.91 -7.24 -9.88
CA LYS A 187 -15.56 -7.10 -9.30
C LYS A 187 -15.54 -7.57 -7.86
N PHE A 188 -16.56 -7.19 -7.09
CA PHE A 188 -16.72 -7.66 -5.71
C PHE A 188 -16.87 -9.18 -5.65
N ASN A 189 -17.75 -9.75 -6.44
CA ASN A 189 -17.96 -11.19 -6.45
C ASN A 189 -16.70 -11.96 -6.88
N SER A 190 -16.00 -11.51 -7.92
CA SER A 190 -14.75 -12.14 -8.35
C SER A 190 -13.65 -12.07 -7.28
N LEU A 191 -13.57 -10.97 -6.54
CA LEU A 191 -12.61 -10.85 -5.43
C LEU A 191 -12.98 -11.77 -4.27
N MET A 192 -14.28 -11.92 -3.97
CA MET A 192 -14.75 -12.83 -2.92
C MET A 192 -14.50 -14.29 -3.29
N ASP A 193 -14.71 -14.68 -4.56
CA ASP A 193 -14.38 -16.03 -5.03
C ASP A 193 -12.86 -16.32 -4.87
N PHE A 194 -12.02 -15.33 -5.17
CA PHE A 194 -10.58 -15.44 -4.94
C PHE A 194 -10.24 -15.53 -3.45
N PHE A 195 -10.88 -14.71 -2.62
CA PHE A 195 -10.70 -14.74 -1.17
C PHE A 195 -11.05 -16.09 -0.57
N ASP A 196 -12.17 -16.68 -0.98
CA ASP A 196 -12.61 -18.00 -0.52
C ASP A 196 -11.56 -19.06 -0.84
N VAL A 197 -11.01 -19.06 -2.07
CA VAL A 197 -9.94 -19.97 -2.47
C VAL A 197 -8.68 -19.77 -1.62
N MET A 198 -8.30 -18.52 -1.36
CA MET A 198 -7.16 -18.21 -0.50
C MET A 198 -7.41 -18.74 0.92
N MET A 199 -8.60 -18.52 1.49
CA MET A 199 -8.96 -18.95 2.83
C MET A 199 -9.06 -20.48 2.99
N GLU A 200 -9.60 -21.18 2.00
CA GLU A 200 -9.65 -22.65 1.99
C GLU A 200 -8.25 -23.27 2.09
N ASN A 201 -7.25 -22.62 1.49
CA ASN A 201 -5.88 -23.09 1.40
C ASN A 201 -4.92 -22.39 2.40
N ASN A 202 -5.45 -21.56 3.31
CA ASN A 202 -4.67 -20.71 4.20
C ASN A 202 -4.01 -21.48 5.34
N TYR A 203 -2.70 -21.31 5.52
CA TYR A 203 -1.97 -21.87 6.65
C TYR A 203 -2.30 -21.19 7.99
N ALA A 204 -2.82 -19.96 7.95
CA ALA A 204 -3.13 -19.14 9.11
C ALA A 204 -4.63 -19.02 9.37
N LYS A 205 -5.42 -20.08 9.12
CA LYS A 205 -6.90 -20.07 9.24
C LYS A 205 -7.42 -19.51 10.57
N ASP A 206 -6.74 -19.81 11.66
CA ASP A 206 -7.12 -19.34 13.00
C ASP A 206 -6.73 -17.86 13.27
N SER A 207 -5.95 -17.28 12.37
CA SER A 207 -5.45 -15.88 12.44
C SER A 207 -6.11 -14.97 11.42
N ALA A 208 -7.03 -15.50 10.60
CA ALA A 208 -7.73 -14.78 9.57
C ALA A 208 -9.12 -14.30 10.02
#